data_ba4e0ca9d8c0666bdca308d925431f7c
#
_entry.id   ba4e0ca9d8c0666bdca308d925431f7c
#
_cell.length_a   1.000
_cell.length_b   1.000
_cell.length_c   1.000
_cell.angle_alpha   90.00
_cell.angle_beta   90.00
_cell.angle_gamma   90.00
#
_symmetry.space_group_name_H-M   'P 1'
#
loop_
_entity.id
_entity.type
_entity.pdbx_description
1 polymer ?
#
loop_
_entity_poly.entity_id
_entity_poly.type
_entity_poly.pdbx_seq_one_letter_code
_entity_poly.pdbx_strand_id
1 'polypeptide(L)' 'MTEANGVVDEGFLQRYRQLLDAEDTAFDELEHAYEDGDRAHYDQDLEQWQQVVVRRLAFLERHGLSPVTSTA' A
#
# COMPACT_ATOMS: atom_id res chain seq x y z
N MET A 1 5.78 24.44 -13.95
CA MET A 1 5.48 24.18 -13.59
C MET A 1 4.96 23.75 -12.87
N THR A 2 4.67 23.73 -12.74
CA THR A 2 4.24 23.43 -12.21
C THR A 2 3.70 23.17 -11.48
N GLU A 3 3.35 23.29 -11.34
CA GLU A 3 2.86 23.16 -10.74
C GLU A 3 2.17 22.69 -10.21
N ALA A 4 2.03 22.68 -10.37
CA ALA A 4 1.22 22.54 -10.03
C ALA A 4 0.77 21.71 -9.32
N ASN A 5 0.88 21.33 -9.22
CA ASN A 5 0.51 20.53 -8.62
C ASN A 5 1.11 20.24 -7.54
N GLY A 6 1.33 20.65 -6.75
CA GLY A 6 2.00 20.41 -5.57
C GLY A 6 1.71 19.11 -4.87
N VAL A 7 0.68 18.45 -5.27
CA VAL A 7 0.33 17.18 -4.62
C VAL A 7 1.23 16.07 -5.08
N VAL A 8 1.45 15.97 -6.36
CA VAL A 8 2.25 14.89 -6.91
C VAL A 8 3.60 15.44 -7.31
N ASP A 9 4.52 15.46 -6.39
CA ASP A 9 5.88 15.87 -6.67
C ASP A 9 6.80 14.67 -6.47
N GLU A 10 8.08 14.92 -6.57
CA GLU A 10 9.07 13.86 -6.50
C GLU A 10 9.07 13.19 -5.14
N GLY A 11 8.94 13.98 -4.09
CA GLY A 11 8.87 13.41 -2.75
C GLY A 11 7.66 12.52 -2.56
N PHE A 12 6.54 12.95 -3.11
CA PHE A 12 5.32 12.14 -3.06
C PHE A 12 5.53 10.82 -3.78
N LEU A 13 6.09 10.86 -4.99
CA LEU A 13 6.28 9.64 -5.78
C LEU A 13 7.25 8.69 -5.10
N GLN A 14 8.30 9.22 -4.49
CA GLN A 14 9.25 8.39 -3.78
C GLN A 14 8.58 7.67 -2.63
N ARG A 15 7.79 8.39 -1.87
CA ARG A 15 7.11 7.82 -0.72
C ARG A 15 6.09 6.79 -1.17
N TYR A 16 5.35 7.10 -2.22
CA TYR A 16 4.34 6.19 -2.72
C TYR A 16 4.99 4.89 -3.22
N ARG A 17 6.12 5.03 -3.89
CA ARG A 17 6.84 3.85 -4.37
C ARG A 17 7.30 2.97 -3.22
N GLN A 18 7.74 3.60 -2.12
CA GLN A 18 8.13 2.83 -0.95
C GLN A 18 6.96 2.05 -0.37
N LEU A 19 5.79 2.64 -0.38
CA LEU A 19 4.60 1.97 0.11
C LEU A 19 4.21 0.80 -0.78
N LEU A 20 4.36 0.98 -2.10
CA LEU A 20 4.07 -0.11 -3.02
C LEU A 20 5.07 -1.26 -2.85
N ASP A 21 6.34 -0.92 -2.62
CA ASP A 21 7.36 -1.94 -2.41
C ASP A 21 7.06 -2.73 -1.13
N ALA A 22 6.62 -2.04 -0.08
CA ALA A 22 6.27 -2.71 1.16
C ALA A 22 5.08 -3.64 0.96
N GLU A 23 4.13 -3.21 0.14
CA GLU A 23 2.96 -4.03 -0.16
C GLU A 23 3.35 -5.28 -0.93
N ASP A 24 4.24 -5.13 -1.91
CA ASP A 24 4.73 -6.27 -2.69
C ASP A 24 5.46 -7.27 -1.81
N THR A 25 6.30 -6.76 -0.91
CA THR A 25 7.05 -7.64 -0.01
C THR A 25 6.11 -8.39 0.92
N ALA A 26 5.12 -7.70 1.47
CA ALA A 26 4.18 -8.33 2.37
C ALA A 26 3.35 -9.39 1.65
N PHE A 27 2.97 -9.12 0.41
CA PHE A 27 2.20 -10.08 -0.37
C PHE A 27 3.04 -11.31 -0.72
N ASP A 28 4.31 -11.09 -1.01
CA ASP A 28 5.22 -12.16 -1.33
C ASP A 28 5.36 -13.11 -0.15
N GLU A 29 5.48 -12.57 1.05
CA GLU A 29 5.56 -13.39 2.25
C GLU A 29 4.28 -14.15 2.50
N LEU A 30 3.16 -13.51 2.19
CA LEU A 30 1.86 -14.14 2.32
C LEU A 30 1.75 -15.37 1.41
N GLU A 31 2.24 -15.23 0.19
CA GLU A 31 2.23 -16.34 -0.75
C GLU A 31 3.09 -17.50 -0.27
N HIS A 32 4.25 -17.18 0.30
CA HIS A 32 5.13 -18.23 0.82
C HIS A 32 4.49 -18.98 1.97
N ALA A 33 3.83 -18.26 2.86
CA ALA A 33 3.14 -18.91 3.97
C ALA A 33 2.02 -19.81 3.48
N TYR A 34 1.35 -19.36 2.42
CA TYR A 34 0.28 -20.16 1.84
C TYR A 34 0.83 -21.45 1.24
N GLU A 35 1.95 -21.36 0.54
CA GLU A 35 2.56 -22.52 -0.09
C GLU A 35 3.09 -23.51 0.94
N ASP A 36 3.58 -22.99 2.07
CA ASP A 36 4.10 -23.82 3.14
C ASP A 36 2.99 -24.50 3.92
N GLY A 37 1.78 -24.05 3.77
CA GLY A 37 0.65 -24.61 4.51
C GLY A 37 0.62 -24.22 5.97
N ASP A 38 1.36 -23.18 6.35
CA ASP A 38 1.42 -22.72 7.74
C ASP A 38 0.30 -21.71 7.97
N ARG A 39 -0.80 -22.19 8.51
CA ARG A 39 -2.00 -21.37 8.69
C ARG A 39 -1.77 -20.18 9.61
N ALA A 40 -1.08 -20.42 10.71
CA ALA A 40 -0.85 -19.35 11.67
C ALA A 40 0.02 -18.24 11.05
N HIS A 41 1.03 -18.64 10.31
CA HIS A 41 1.92 -17.70 9.66
C HIS A 41 1.18 -16.95 8.56
N TYR A 42 0.34 -17.66 7.84
CA TYR A 42 -0.48 -17.06 6.79
C TYR A 42 -1.39 -15.98 7.36
N ASP A 43 -2.04 -16.26 8.48
CA ASP A 43 -2.94 -15.30 9.10
C ASP A 43 -2.19 -14.06 9.55
N GLN A 44 -0.99 -14.22 10.08
CA GLN A 44 -0.14 -13.12 10.48
C GLN A 44 0.25 -12.26 9.29
N ASP A 45 0.68 -12.90 8.22
CA ASP A 45 1.12 -12.19 7.04
C ASP A 45 -0.04 -11.50 6.34
N LEU A 46 -1.21 -12.11 6.38
CA LEU A 46 -2.39 -11.49 5.81
C LEU A 46 -2.73 -10.19 6.54
N GLU A 47 -2.63 -10.21 7.86
CA GLU A 47 -2.89 -9.02 8.63
C GLU A 47 -1.88 -7.92 8.32
N GLN A 48 -0.62 -8.29 8.19
CA GLN A 48 0.41 -7.32 7.84
C GLN A 48 0.18 -6.72 6.47
N TRP A 49 -0.18 -7.55 5.51
CA TRP A 49 -0.45 -7.08 4.18
C TRP A 49 -1.62 -6.09 4.18
N GLN A 50 -2.66 -6.41 4.93
CA GLN A 50 -3.81 -5.53 5.02
C GLN A 50 -3.43 -4.19 5.63
N GLN A 51 -2.56 -4.19 6.62
CA GLN A 51 -2.11 -2.95 7.23
C GLN A 51 -1.32 -2.08 6.26
N VAL A 52 -0.50 -2.70 5.44
CA VAL A 52 0.27 -1.96 4.45
C VAL A 52 -0.65 -1.34 3.41
N VAL A 53 -1.68 -2.08 2.99
CA VAL A 53 -2.65 -1.56 2.04
C VAL A 53 -3.37 -0.36 2.64
N VAL A 54 -3.77 -0.46 3.90
CA VAL A 54 -4.46 0.64 4.56
C VAL A 54 -3.55 1.88 4.64
N ARG A 55 -2.27 1.68 4.91
CA ARG A 55 -1.33 2.79 4.95
C ARG A 55 -1.22 3.48 3.61
N ARG A 56 -1.19 2.70 2.54
CA ARG A 56 -1.10 3.28 1.21
C ARG A 56 -2.34 4.10 0.89
N LEU A 57 -3.50 3.56 1.20
CA LEU A 57 -4.74 4.28 0.95
C LEU A 57 -4.85 5.53 1.81
N ALA A 58 -4.42 5.44 3.06
CA ALA A 58 -4.43 6.61 3.94
C ALA A 58 -3.47 7.68 3.44
N PHE A 59 -2.35 7.27 2.90
CA PHE A 59 -1.39 8.21 2.34
C PHE A 59 -2.01 8.97 1.18
N LEU A 60 -2.69 8.26 0.29
CA LEU A 60 -3.35 8.90 -0.83
C LEU A 60 -4.44 9.85 -0.36
N GLU A 61 -5.19 9.41 0.61
CA GLU A 61 -6.28 10.22 1.14
C GLU A 61 -5.75 11.51 1.76
N ARG A 62 -4.64 11.40 2.48
CA ARG A 62 -4.03 12.55 3.12
C ARG A 62 -3.60 13.59 2.10
N HIS A 63 -3.27 13.16 0.90
CA HIS A 63 -2.85 14.06 -0.16
C HIS A 63 -3.99 14.40 -1.11
N GLY A 64 -5.21 14.06 -0.73
CA GLY A 64 -6.37 14.41 -1.53
C GLY A 64 -6.57 13.54 -2.76
N LEU A 65 -5.92 12.39 -2.79
CA LEU A 65 -6.02 11.48 -3.93
C LEU A 65 -6.77 10.23 -3.54
N SER A 66 -8.04 10.35 -3.29
CA SER A 66 -8.83 9.19 -2.91
C SER A 66 -9.05 8.27 -4.10
N PRO A 67 -8.77 7.02 -3.95
CA PRO A 67 -8.97 6.09 -5.07
C PRO A 67 -10.41 5.72 -5.30
N VAL A 68 -11.29 6.13 -4.49
CA VAL A 68 -12.53 5.71 -4.57
C VAL A 68 -13.44 6.42 -4.99
N THR A 69 -13.83 6.59 -5.37
CA THR A 69 -14.61 7.24 -5.79
C THR A 69 -15.73 7.20 -5.51
N SER A 70 -16.12 7.12 -5.22
CA SER A 70 -17.07 7.12 -4.91
C SER A 70 -17.99 7.40 -5.10
N THR A 71 -18.40 7.37 -5.52
CA THR A 71 -19.18 7.53 -5.67
C THR A 71 -20.03 7.95 -5.50
N ALA A 72 -20.19 8.07 -5.44
CA ALA A 72 -20.99 8.51 -5.32
C ALA A 72 -21.56 8.80 -5.45
#